data_03a78dbb1a83411193d5ade5ae8912fa
#
_entry.id   03a78dbb1a83411193d5ade5ae8912fa
#
_cell.length_a   1.000
_cell.length_b   1.000
_cell.length_c   1.000
_cell.angle_alpha   90.00
_cell.angle_beta   90.00
_cell.angle_gamma   90.00
#
_symmetry.space_group_name_H-M   'P 1'
#
loop_
_entity.id
_entity.type
_entity.pdbx_description
1 polymer ?
#
loop_
_entity_poly.entity_id
_entity_poly.type
_entity_poly.pdbx_seq_one_letter_code
_entity_poly.pdbx_strand_id
1 'polypeptide(L)'
;MSQITCEQMLQVFENRCSTRYYDPNKKISQEDFAAILEFARLSPSSVGSEPWQFLVIQNKALRDKLKPFSWGMQYQLDDCSHLVIILAKKNARYDTPFFRDVAVRRGLQGEQLEKALEKYKGLQEVEMKTAES
;
A
#
# COMPACT_ATOMS: atom_id res chain seq x y z
N MET A 1 3.27 4.76 26.77
CA MET A 1 2.81 5.22 25.45
C MET A 1 1.88 6.38 25.68
N SER A 2 2.17 7.56 25.12
CA SER A 2 1.23 8.68 25.17
C SER A 2 -0.01 8.32 24.36
N GLN A 3 -1.18 8.42 24.96
CA GLN A 3 -2.44 8.15 24.28
C GLN A 3 -2.74 9.33 23.35
N ILE A 4 -2.98 9.06 22.07
CA ILE A 4 -3.44 10.07 21.11
C ILE A 4 -4.85 10.50 21.54
N THR A 5 -5.08 11.80 21.72
CA THR A 5 -6.40 12.33 22.10
C THR A 5 -7.32 12.47 20.89
N CYS A 6 -8.65 12.48 21.13
CA CYS A 6 -9.63 12.74 20.07
C CYS A 6 -9.39 14.09 19.39
N GLU A 7 -8.98 15.11 20.14
CA GLU A 7 -8.67 16.44 19.61
C GLU A 7 -7.46 16.40 18.65
N GLN A 8 -6.38 15.70 19.01
CA GLN A 8 -5.22 15.50 18.12
C GLN A 8 -5.62 14.77 16.84
N MET A 9 -6.47 13.75 16.95
CA MET A 9 -6.99 13.04 15.77
C MET A 9 -7.82 13.98 14.89
N LEU A 10 -8.73 14.78 15.48
CA LEU A 10 -9.56 15.72 14.74
C LEU A 10 -8.71 16.75 13.99
N GLN A 11 -7.70 17.33 14.63
CA GLN A 11 -6.78 18.28 14.00
C GLN A 11 -6.08 17.69 12.78
N VAL A 12 -5.71 16.40 12.79
CA VAL A 12 -5.10 15.74 11.61
C VAL A 12 -6.08 15.73 10.44
N PHE A 13 -7.36 15.43 10.67
CA PHE A 13 -8.37 15.41 9.62
C PHE A 13 -8.71 16.81 9.10
N GLU A 14 -8.80 17.79 9.99
CA GLU A 14 -9.07 19.20 9.63
C GLU A 14 -7.93 19.81 8.80
N ASN A 15 -6.68 19.49 9.13
CA ASN A 15 -5.51 19.99 8.41
C ASN A 15 -5.20 19.23 7.12
N ARG A 16 -5.78 18.03 6.92
CA ARG A 16 -5.56 17.24 5.71
C ARG A 16 -6.18 17.95 4.49
N CYS A 17 -5.40 18.19 3.47
CA CYS A 17 -5.88 18.66 2.17
C CYS A 17 -5.26 17.85 1.03
N SER A 18 -5.88 17.91 -0.16
CA SER A 18 -5.31 17.37 -1.39
C SER A 18 -4.39 18.41 -2.01
N THR A 19 -3.13 18.40 -1.59
CA THR A 19 -2.11 19.34 -2.04
C THR A 19 -1.84 19.20 -3.53
N ARG A 20 -1.96 20.28 -4.28
CA ARG A 20 -1.72 20.29 -5.74
C ARG A 20 -0.30 20.69 -6.11
N TYR A 21 0.33 21.52 -5.30
CA TYR A 21 1.70 22.02 -5.52
C TYR A 21 2.50 21.85 -4.25
N TYR A 22 3.71 21.35 -4.37
CA TYR A 22 4.65 21.19 -3.27
C TYR A 22 5.76 22.23 -3.40
N ASP A 23 6.36 22.59 -2.27
CA ASP A 23 7.59 23.36 -2.26
C ASP A 23 8.77 22.43 -2.63
N PRO A 24 9.43 22.65 -3.79
CA PRO A 24 10.48 21.76 -4.25
C PRO A 24 11.71 21.75 -3.31
N ASN A 25 11.85 22.78 -2.46
CA ASN A 25 12.95 22.90 -1.51
C ASN A 25 12.66 22.18 -0.17
N LYS A 26 11.42 21.80 0.07
CA LYS A 26 11.02 21.05 1.27
C LYS A 26 10.99 19.56 1.00
N LYS A 27 11.76 18.80 1.75
CA LYS A 27 11.80 17.34 1.64
C LYS A 27 11.42 16.70 2.97
N ILE A 28 10.71 15.60 2.88
CA ILE A 28 10.39 14.77 4.05
C ILE A 28 11.72 14.17 4.55
N SER A 29 11.93 14.14 5.87
CA SER A 29 13.10 13.49 6.47
C SER A 29 13.11 11.99 6.15
N GLN A 30 14.29 11.36 6.21
CA GLN A 30 14.37 9.91 6.02
C GLN A 30 13.61 9.15 7.12
N GLU A 31 13.63 9.66 8.34
CA GLU A 31 12.92 9.08 9.48
C GLU A 31 11.41 9.13 9.27
N ASP A 32 10.86 10.30 8.93
CA ASP A 32 9.42 10.46 8.66
C ASP A 32 8.99 9.61 7.46
N PHE A 33 9.81 9.57 6.41
CA PHE A 33 9.49 8.76 5.24
C PHE A 33 9.50 7.27 5.54
N ALA A 34 10.44 6.80 6.36
CA ALA A 34 10.46 5.42 6.84
C ALA A 34 9.20 5.09 7.66
N ALA A 35 8.78 6.01 8.53
CA ALA A 35 7.54 5.85 9.30
C ALA A 35 6.31 5.78 8.38
N ILE A 36 6.22 6.62 7.33
CA ILE A 36 5.13 6.58 6.33
C ILE A 36 5.08 5.22 5.62
N LEU A 37 6.22 4.67 5.21
CA LEU A 37 6.28 3.35 4.59
C LEU A 37 5.87 2.24 5.56
N GLU A 38 6.24 2.35 6.83
CA GLU A 38 5.84 1.40 7.85
C GLU A 38 4.33 1.46 8.12
N PHE A 39 3.72 2.64 8.17
CA PHE A 39 2.26 2.78 8.24
C PHE A 39 1.56 2.14 7.05
N ALA A 40 2.11 2.33 5.85
CA ALA A 40 1.60 1.70 4.64
C ALA A 40 1.71 0.16 4.72
N ARG A 41 2.84 -0.37 5.22
CA ARG A 41 3.05 -1.80 5.43
C ARG A 41 2.08 -2.39 6.45
N LEU A 42 1.79 -1.67 7.52
CA LEU A 42 0.89 -2.10 8.60
C LEU A 42 -0.60 -1.88 8.26
N SER A 43 -0.91 -1.24 7.13
CA SER A 43 -2.30 -1.01 6.72
C SER A 43 -3.05 -2.34 6.53
N PRO A 44 -4.33 -2.42 6.87
CA PRO A 44 -5.11 -3.64 6.70
C PRO A 44 -5.34 -3.94 5.21
N SER A 45 -5.45 -5.23 4.89
CA SER A 45 -5.84 -5.70 3.57
C SER A 45 -6.96 -6.73 3.66
N SER A 46 -7.69 -6.95 2.57
CA SER A 46 -8.72 -7.99 2.52
C SER A 46 -8.11 -9.33 2.91
N VAL A 47 -8.73 -9.98 3.89
CA VAL A 47 -8.30 -11.25 4.51
C VAL A 47 -6.82 -11.27 4.96
N GLY A 48 -6.22 -10.09 5.10
CA GLY A 48 -4.81 -9.94 5.46
C GLY A 48 -3.83 -10.43 4.40
N SER A 49 -4.18 -10.38 3.14
CA SER A 49 -3.37 -10.94 2.04
C SER A 49 -2.15 -10.11 1.66
N GLU A 50 -2.13 -8.80 2.00
CA GLU A 50 -1.00 -7.90 1.74
C GLU A 50 -0.51 -7.94 0.26
N PRO A 51 -1.40 -7.80 -0.75
CA PRO A 51 -1.06 -8.04 -2.14
C PRO A 51 -0.41 -6.81 -2.81
N TRP A 52 0.33 -6.02 -2.06
CA TRP A 52 0.95 -4.80 -2.54
C TRP A 52 2.47 -4.82 -2.44
N GLN A 53 3.07 -3.94 -3.19
CA GLN A 53 4.48 -3.57 -3.09
C GLN A 53 4.60 -2.06 -3.30
N PHE A 54 5.42 -1.40 -2.50
CA PHE A 54 5.67 0.04 -2.60
C PHE A 54 6.97 0.27 -3.37
N LEU A 55 6.87 0.95 -4.52
CA LEU A 55 8.02 1.31 -5.33
C LEU A 55 8.31 2.82 -5.17
N VAL A 56 9.44 3.14 -4.55
CA VAL A 56 9.89 4.53 -4.36
C VAL A 56 10.73 4.99 -5.54
N ILE A 57 10.26 6.05 -6.24
CA ILE A 57 10.94 6.59 -7.41
C ILE A 57 11.46 7.99 -7.11
N GLN A 58 12.79 8.08 -6.95
CA GLN A 58 13.50 9.36 -6.77
C GLN A 58 14.24 9.82 -8.03
N ASN A 59 14.44 8.93 -8.98
CA ASN A 59 15.12 9.27 -10.25
C ASN A 59 14.25 10.22 -11.08
N LYS A 60 14.76 11.44 -11.37
CA LYS A 60 14.05 12.46 -12.12
C LYS A 60 13.66 12.02 -13.53
N ALA A 61 14.55 11.34 -14.24
CA ALA A 61 14.29 10.89 -15.60
C ALA A 61 13.13 9.86 -15.67
N LEU A 62 12.99 9.01 -14.61
CA LEU A 62 11.84 8.11 -14.50
C LEU A 62 10.55 8.87 -14.19
N ARG A 63 10.59 9.87 -13.29
CA ARG A 63 9.44 10.73 -13.02
C ARG A 63 8.97 11.45 -14.28
N ASP A 64 9.89 12.00 -15.09
CA ASP A 64 9.59 12.66 -16.35
C ASP A 64 8.90 11.71 -17.35
N LYS A 65 9.34 10.46 -17.43
CA LYS A 65 8.69 9.43 -18.26
C LYS A 65 7.28 9.06 -17.79
N LEU A 66 6.99 9.22 -16.50
CA LEU A 66 5.66 8.93 -15.94
C LEU A 66 4.66 10.07 -16.13
N LYS A 67 5.13 11.32 -16.33
CA LYS A 67 4.27 12.50 -16.48
C LYS A 67 3.12 12.32 -17.50
N PRO A 68 3.37 11.82 -18.72
CA PRO A 68 2.31 11.68 -19.73
C PRO A 68 1.16 10.77 -19.28
N PHE A 69 1.42 9.88 -18.34
CA PHE A 69 0.46 8.91 -17.80
C PHE A 69 -0.15 9.34 -16.45
N SER A 70 0.31 10.47 -15.90
CA SER A 70 -0.04 10.90 -14.53
C SER A 70 -1.14 11.94 -14.46
N TRP A 71 -1.76 12.24 -15.58
CA TRP A 71 -2.89 13.15 -15.74
C TRP A 71 -2.92 14.32 -14.71
N GLY A 72 -3.79 14.29 -13.70
CA GLY A 72 -3.92 15.35 -12.69
C GLY A 72 -2.74 15.49 -11.71
N MET A 73 -1.74 14.59 -11.75
CA MET A 73 -0.58 14.58 -10.86
C MET A 73 0.71 15.10 -11.53
N GLN A 74 0.67 15.57 -12.76
CA GLN A 74 1.86 15.92 -13.53
C GLN A 74 2.77 16.93 -12.82
N TYR A 75 2.18 17.95 -12.20
CA TYR A 75 2.91 18.99 -11.47
C TYR A 75 3.55 18.46 -10.19
N GLN A 76 2.84 17.57 -9.47
CA GLN A 76 3.35 16.99 -8.24
C GLN A 76 4.57 16.10 -8.46
N LEU A 77 4.73 15.48 -9.64
CA LEU A 77 5.88 14.64 -9.96
C LEU A 77 7.20 15.40 -9.97
N ASP A 78 7.18 16.70 -10.26
CA ASP A 78 8.38 17.55 -10.22
C ASP A 78 8.78 17.90 -8.79
N ASP A 79 7.82 18.29 -7.99
CA ASP A 79 8.04 19.01 -6.74
C ASP A 79 7.99 18.11 -5.51
N CYS A 80 7.27 16.98 -5.58
CA CYS A 80 7.10 16.10 -4.42
C CYS A 80 8.43 15.58 -3.88
N SER A 81 8.49 15.45 -2.56
CA SER A 81 9.66 14.88 -1.87
C SER A 81 9.94 13.45 -2.35
N HIS A 82 8.93 12.61 -2.29
CA HIS A 82 9.01 11.21 -2.69
C HIS A 82 7.82 10.85 -3.58
N LEU A 83 8.07 10.08 -4.63
CA LEU A 83 7.03 9.44 -5.43
C LEU A 83 6.96 7.97 -5.04
N VAL A 84 5.80 7.53 -4.58
CA VAL A 84 5.55 6.13 -4.25
C VAL A 84 4.48 5.59 -5.19
N ILE A 85 4.81 4.51 -5.90
CA ILE A 85 3.85 3.75 -6.70
C ILE A 85 3.45 2.51 -5.92
N ILE A 86 2.15 2.33 -5.73
CA ILE A 86 1.60 1.14 -5.11
C ILE A 86 1.33 0.12 -6.21
N LEU A 87 2.07 -0.98 -6.18
CA LEU A 87 1.90 -2.10 -7.11
C LEU A 87 0.98 -3.13 -6.48
N ALA A 88 -0.02 -3.58 -7.21
CA ALA A 88 -0.86 -4.71 -6.82
C ALA A 88 -0.36 -6.00 -7.44
N LYS A 89 -0.31 -7.08 -6.66
CA LYS A 89 0.10 -8.39 -7.16
C LYS A 89 -0.97 -8.98 -8.06
N LYS A 90 -0.68 -9.13 -9.34
CA LYS A 90 -1.63 -9.59 -10.36
C LYS A 90 -2.14 -11.03 -10.11
N ASN A 91 -1.27 -11.91 -9.60
CA ASN A 91 -1.59 -13.32 -9.40
C ASN A 91 -1.67 -13.69 -7.91
N ALA A 92 -2.35 -12.85 -7.09
CA ALA A 92 -2.63 -13.15 -5.69
C ALA A 92 -3.81 -14.15 -5.60
N ARG A 93 -3.60 -15.37 -6.09
CA ARG A 93 -4.61 -16.44 -6.11
C ARG A 93 -4.31 -17.51 -5.07
N TYR A 94 -5.35 -18.16 -4.58
CA TYR A 94 -5.26 -19.23 -3.58
C TYR A 94 -4.42 -20.43 -4.07
N ASP A 95 -4.45 -20.71 -5.37
CA ASP A 95 -3.75 -21.80 -6.06
C ASP A 95 -2.30 -21.47 -6.41
N THR A 96 -1.79 -20.34 -5.96
CA THR A 96 -0.39 -19.93 -6.10
C THR A 96 0.34 -20.01 -4.74
N PRO A 97 1.68 -20.06 -4.72
CA PRO A 97 2.43 -20.01 -3.45
C PRO A 97 2.17 -18.76 -2.60
N PHE A 98 1.64 -17.70 -3.21
CA PHE A 98 1.49 -16.39 -2.58
C PHE A 98 0.77 -16.41 -1.23
N PHE A 99 -0.43 -17.00 -1.16
CA PHE A 99 -1.19 -17.04 0.10
C PHE A 99 -0.56 -17.96 1.13
N ARG A 100 0.06 -19.04 0.68
CA ARG A 100 0.82 -19.94 1.58
C ARG A 100 1.99 -19.18 2.21
N ASP A 101 2.76 -18.44 1.41
CA ASP A 101 3.90 -17.64 1.88
C ASP A 101 3.45 -16.54 2.87
N VAL A 102 2.33 -15.87 2.60
CA VAL A 102 1.74 -14.89 3.50
C VAL A 102 1.34 -15.55 4.82
N ALA A 103 0.64 -16.67 4.78
CA ALA A 103 0.17 -17.38 5.98
C ALA A 103 1.35 -17.89 6.82
N VAL A 104 2.40 -18.41 6.19
CA VAL A 104 3.63 -18.88 6.87
C VAL A 104 4.36 -17.70 7.52
N ARG A 105 4.50 -16.56 6.85
CA ARG A 105 5.10 -15.36 7.46
C ARG A 105 4.33 -14.87 8.68
N ARG A 106 3.03 -15.12 8.74
CA ARG A 106 2.16 -14.83 9.90
C ARG A 106 2.23 -15.88 11.00
N GLY A 107 3.09 -16.89 10.85
CA GLY A 107 3.30 -17.94 11.83
C GLY A 107 2.29 -19.09 11.76
N LEU A 108 1.44 -19.17 10.74
CA LEU A 108 0.50 -20.26 10.60
C LEU A 108 1.21 -21.52 10.10
N GLN A 109 0.92 -22.66 10.74
CA GLN A 109 1.51 -23.97 10.45
C GLN A 109 0.47 -25.10 10.56
N GLY A 110 0.76 -26.23 9.96
CA GLY A 110 -0.07 -27.44 10.06
C GLY A 110 -1.53 -27.19 9.72
N GLU A 111 -2.44 -27.66 10.54
CA GLU A 111 -3.89 -27.56 10.32
C GLU A 111 -4.40 -26.12 10.22
N GLN A 112 -3.78 -25.18 10.96
CA GLN A 112 -4.15 -23.76 10.88
C GLN A 112 -3.82 -23.16 9.52
N LEU A 113 -2.70 -23.55 8.93
CA LEU A 113 -2.30 -23.13 7.59
C LEU A 113 -3.29 -23.66 6.55
N GLU A 114 -3.63 -24.93 6.61
CA GLU A 114 -4.56 -25.53 5.64
C GLU A 114 -5.98 -24.92 5.75
N LYS A 115 -6.47 -24.68 6.97
CA LYS A 115 -7.74 -23.95 7.18
C LYS A 115 -7.72 -22.53 6.61
N ALA A 116 -6.59 -21.82 6.74
CA ALA A 116 -6.44 -20.49 6.18
C ALA A 116 -6.47 -20.53 4.63
N LEU A 117 -5.78 -21.48 4.02
CA LEU A 117 -5.77 -21.65 2.56
C LEU A 117 -7.15 -22.03 2.03
N GLU A 118 -7.89 -22.91 2.72
CA GLU A 118 -9.26 -23.27 2.34
C GLU A 118 -10.20 -22.05 2.41
N LYS A 119 -10.05 -21.20 3.43
CA LYS A 119 -10.80 -19.95 3.53
C LYS A 119 -10.49 -19.00 2.36
N TYR A 120 -9.23 -18.85 1.95
CA TYR A 120 -8.86 -18.04 0.79
C TYR A 120 -9.46 -18.60 -0.50
N LYS A 121 -9.47 -19.92 -0.67
CA LYS A 121 -10.10 -20.60 -1.79
C LYS A 121 -11.60 -20.28 -1.83
N GLY A 122 -12.31 -20.48 -0.72
CA GLY A 122 -13.74 -20.19 -0.64
C GLY A 122 -14.06 -18.74 -0.98
N LEU A 123 -13.26 -17.78 -0.45
CA LEU A 123 -13.41 -16.36 -0.77
C LEU A 123 -13.30 -16.11 -2.28
N GLN A 124 -12.26 -16.64 -2.93
CA GLN A 124 -12.00 -16.34 -4.35
C GLN A 124 -12.93 -17.09 -5.31
N GLU A 125 -13.30 -18.33 -5.02
CA GLU A 125 -14.13 -19.14 -5.91
C GLU A 125 -15.64 -18.89 -5.73
N VAL A 126 -16.05 -18.47 -4.53
CA VAL A 126 -17.48 -18.32 -4.22
C VAL A 126 -17.88 -16.85 -4.07
N GLU A 127 -17.17 -16.10 -3.20
CA GLU A 127 -17.60 -14.75 -2.83
C GLU A 127 -17.14 -13.70 -3.85
N MET A 128 -15.91 -13.80 -4.34
CA MET A 128 -15.36 -12.80 -5.26
C MET A 128 -15.77 -13.05 -6.71
N LYS A 129 -16.25 -14.23 -7.09
CA LYS A 129 -16.61 -14.60 -8.47
C LYS A 129 -16.03 -13.60 -9.47
N THR A 130 -14.71 -13.61 -9.62
CA THR A 130 -14.08 -12.77 -10.64
C THR A 130 -14.70 -13.20 -11.95
N ALA A 131 -15.58 -12.35 -12.48
CA ALA A 131 -16.03 -12.52 -13.84
C ALA A 131 -14.75 -12.69 -14.68
N GLU A 132 -14.65 -13.81 -15.35
CA GLU A 132 -13.69 -13.98 -16.41
C GLU A 132 -14.07 -12.95 -17.47
N SER A 133 -13.36 -11.82 -17.45
CA SER A 133 -13.47 -10.76 -18.46
C SER A 133 -12.36 -10.94 -19.46
#